data_a233660d52711545979aa48e8396dc06
#
_entry.id   a233660d52711545979aa48e8396dc06
#
_cell.length_a   1.000
_cell.length_b   1.000
_cell.length_c   1.000
_cell.angle_alpha   90.00
_cell.angle_beta   90.00
_cell.angle_gamma   90.00
#
_symmetry.space_group_name_H-M   'P 1'
#
loop_
_entity.id
_entity.type
_entity.pdbx_description
1 polymer ?
#
loop_
_entity_poly.entity_id
_entity_poly.type
_entity_poly.pdbx_seq_one_letter_code
_entity_poly.pdbx_strand_id
1 'polypeptide(L)'
;NQDTKNYVVCLKHGSKYSSEYVNKLYNMCKRHLTVPYEFVCFTDDLRGIDANIKTITLKEIGVSGWWYKPMFFDKNFPLDGTLLYMDLDIVINANIDKLFTYQPDKFCIIRDFNRSLRSDWNRMNSSIFRLKSSSMGYVFDNFMESHEMNIRRFHGDQDWIYDQVGPNRQEWVFWPDEWILSYKWEMRDRNDLVKLHNQPRNFREKKDPKLLPKTCIAVFHGEPHPHQCEDNWVKENWK
;
A
#
# COMPACT_ATOMS: atom_id res chain seq x y z
N ASN A 1 23.34 -8.98 16.20
CA ASN A 1 22.96 -7.69 15.64
C ASN A 1 23.34 -7.61 14.17
N GLN A 2 22.65 -8.34 13.37
CA GLN A 2 22.79 -8.18 11.93
C GLN A 2 21.89 -7.03 11.51
N ASP A 3 22.48 -6.04 10.88
CA ASP A 3 21.76 -4.95 10.27
C ASP A 3 20.87 -5.51 9.16
N THR A 4 19.61 -5.76 9.50
CA THR A 4 18.61 -6.17 8.51
C THR A 4 18.39 -5.00 7.56
N LYS A 5 18.57 -5.21 6.27
CA LYS A 5 18.27 -4.18 5.27
C LYS A 5 16.78 -3.89 5.25
N ASN A 6 16.46 -2.63 5.08
CA ASN A 6 15.10 -2.16 4.86
C ASN A 6 14.90 -1.84 3.39
N TYR A 7 13.78 -2.28 2.86
CA TYR A 7 13.38 -1.99 1.47
C TYR A 7 11.99 -1.36 1.46
N VAL A 8 11.83 -0.30 0.69
CA VAL A 8 10.52 0.13 0.23
C VAL A 8 10.31 -0.49 -1.15
N VAL A 9 9.25 -1.26 -1.32
CA VAL A 9 8.94 -1.91 -2.58
C VAL A 9 7.59 -1.46 -3.10
N CYS A 10 7.49 -1.29 -4.41
CA CYS A 10 6.23 -0.95 -5.07
C CYS A 10 6.06 -1.76 -6.34
N LEU A 11 4.84 -1.75 -6.85
CA LEU A 11 4.40 -2.52 -8.01
C LEU A 11 3.83 -1.58 -9.05
N LYS A 12 4.38 -1.61 -10.27
CA LYS A 12 3.79 -0.94 -11.41
C LYS A 12 3.59 -1.96 -12.53
N HIS A 13 2.37 -2.39 -12.73
CA HIS A 13 1.99 -3.30 -13.80
C HIS A 13 0.92 -2.66 -14.69
N GLY A 14 1.15 -2.69 -16.00
CA GLY A 14 0.23 -2.10 -16.97
C GLY A 14 0.26 -0.58 -16.97
N SER A 15 -0.83 0.05 -17.43
CA SER A 15 -0.91 1.48 -17.73
C SER A 15 -1.85 2.26 -16.79
N LYS A 16 -2.39 1.63 -15.75
CA LYS A 16 -3.31 2.29 -14.81
C LYS A 16 -2.67 3.52 -14.17
N TYR A 17 -1.41 3.40 -13.76
CA TYR A 17 -0.62 4.50 -13.21
C TYR A 17 0.57 4.78 -14.12
N SER A 18 0.87 6.06 -14.34
CA SER A 18 2.06 6.47 -15.08
C SER A 18 3.33 6.29 -14.26
N SER A 19 4.49 6.34 -14.92
CA SER A 19 5.79 6.34 -14.26
C SER A 19 5.96 7.49 -13.26
N GLU A 20 5.23 8.58 -13.44
CA GLU A 20 5.21 9.73 -12.52
C GLU A 20 4.83 9.29 -11.10
N TYR A 21 3.91 8.35 -10.94
CA TYR A 21 3.52 7.81 -9.64
C TYR A 21 4.68 7.13 -8.93
N VAL A 22 5.48 6.37 -9.66
CA VAL A 22 6.67 5.72 -9.09
C VAL A 22 7.71 6.76 -8.68
N ASN A 23 7.98 7.73 -9.56
CA ASN A 23 8.96 8.78 -9.32
C ASN A 23 8.58 9.64 -8.09
N LYS A 24 7.31 9.99 -7.97
CA LYS A 24 6.82 10.76 -6.82
C LYS A 24 6.82 9.96 -5.53
N LEU A 25 6.47 8.69 -5.57
CA LEU A 25 6.59 7.82 -4.39
C LEU A 25 8.04 7.73 -3.92
N TYR A 26 8.97 7.55 -4.84
CA TYR A 26 10.40 7.57 -4.54
C TYR A 26 10.82 8.89 -3.87
N ASN A 27 10.39 10.01 -4.41
CA ASN A 27 10.71 11.34 -3.87
C ASN A 27 10.09 11.55 -2.48
N MET A 28 8.84 11.13 -2.28
CA MET A 28 8.18 11.20 -0.97
C MET A 28 8.91 10.35 0.08
N CYS A 29 9.34 9.15 -0.29
CA CYS A 29 10.15 8.32 0.61
C CYS A 29 11.47 9.01 0.98
N LYS A 30 12.16 9.63 0.02
CA LYS A 30 13.39 10.36 0.29
C LYS A 30 13.20 11.50 1.30
N ARG A 31 12.07 12.19 1.23
CA ARG A 31 11.77 13.29 2.15
C ARG A 31 11.34 12.82 3.54
N HIS A 32 10.74 11.65 3.65
CA HIS A 32 10.02 11.24 4.86
C HIS A 32 10.56 9.96 5.51
N LEU A 33 11.68 9.44 5.05
CA LEU A 33 12.40 8.36 5.70
C LEU A 33 13.80 8.83 6.11
N THR A 34 14.15 8.60 7.37
CA THR A 34 15.50 8.88 7.89
C THR A 34 16.26 7.60 8.20
N VAL A 35 15.57 6.47 8.41
CA VAL A 35 16.22 5.17 8.55
C VAL A 35 16.82 4.74 7.21
N PRO A 36 17.97 4.03 7.20
CA PRO A 36 18.52 3.50 5.96
C PRO A 36 17.53 2.56 5.25
N TYR A 37 17.38 2.73 3.95
CA TYR A 37 16.51 1.90 3.13
C TYR A 37 16.97 1.94 1.68
N GLU A 38 16.49 0.98 0.90
CA GLU A 38 16.63 0.96 -0.55
C GLU A 38 15.23 0.91 -1.17
N PHE A 39 14.99 1.74 -2.20
CA PHE A 39 13.71 1.78 -2.92
C PHE A 39 13.81 0.93 -4.18
N VAL A 40 12.87 -0.02 -4.34
CA VAL A 40 12.85 -0.94 -5.49
C VAL A 40 11.45 -0.99 -6.10
N CYS A 41 11.36 -0.70 -7.39
CA CYS A 41 10.13 -0.80 -8.16
C CYS A 41 10.11 -2.09 -8.98
N PHE A 42 9.07 -2.89 -8.78
CA PHE A 42 8.79 -4.07 -9.59
C PHE A 42 7.83 -3.68 -10.72
N THR A 43 8.27 -3.83 -11.95
CA THR A 43 7.50 -3.34 -13.11
C THR A 43 7.75 -4.17 -14.37
N ASP A 44 6.79 -4.15 -15.27
CA ASP A 44 6.88 -4.69 -16.62
C ASP A 44 7.32 -3.64 -17.65
N ASP A 45 7.41 -2.36 -17.25
CA ASP A 45 7.72 -1.25 -18.15
C ASP A 45 8.59 -0.20 -17.45
N LEU A 46 9.83 -0.04 -17.93
CA LEU A 46 10.82 0.89 -17.36
C LEU A 46 10.70 2.32 -17.87
N ARG A 47 9.87 2.58 -18.88
CA ARG A 47 9.80 3.88 -19.53
C ARG A 47 9.37 4.98 -18.57
N GLY A 48 10.13 6.06 -18.52
CA GLY A 48 9.83 7.25 -17.71
C GLY A 48 10.16 7.11 -16.22
N ILE A 49 10.63 5.95 -15.76
CA ILE A 49 11.06 5.77 -14.38
C ILE A 49 12.43 6.43 -14.18
N ASP A 50 12.57 7.22 -13.11
CA ASP A 50 13.81 7.89 -12.75
C ASP A 50 14.98 6.90 -12.72
N ALA A 51 16.08 7.26 -13.34
CA ALA A 51 17.27 6.41 -13.46
C ALA A 51 17.90 6.04 -12.10
N ASN A 52 17.65 6.81 -11.05
CA ASN A 52 18.13 6.52 -9.70
C ASN A 52 17.32 5.43 -8.99
N ILE A 53 16.17 5.04 -9.55
CA ILE A 53 15.30 4.02 -8.96
C ILE A 53 15.79 2.64 -9.40
N LYS A 54 16.09 1.78 -8.43
CA LYS A 54 16.33 0.36 -8.72
C LYS A 54 15.03 -0.28 -9.18
N THR A 55 15.08 -1.02 -10.26
CA THR A 55 13.94 -1.73 -10.82
C THR A 55 14.23 -3.22 -10.94
N ILE A 56 13.19 -4.03 -10.75
CA ILE A 56 13.23 -5.47 -11.01
C ILE A 56 12.08 -5.79 -11.95
N THR A 57 12.38 -6.47 -13.03
CA THR A 57 11.37 -6.86 -14.01
C THR A 57 10.42 -7.89 -13.42
N LEU A 58 9.11 -7.65 -13.56
CA LEU A 58 8.09 -8.61 -13.18
C LEU A 58 8.18 -9.84 -14.06
N LYS A 59 8.19 -11.01 -13.42
CA LYS A 59 8.03 -12.28 -14.12
C LYS A 59 6.57 -12.48 -14.47
N GLU A 60 6.30 -12.98 -15.68
CA GLU A 60 4.95 -13.41 -16.05
C GLU A 60 4.57 -14.64 -15.23
N ILE A 61 3.53 -14.52 -14.41
CA ILE A 61 3.02 -15.63 -13.57
C ILE A 61 1.54 -15.93 -13.84
N GLY A 62 0.97 -15.37 -14.91
CA GLY A 62 -0.42 -15.60 -15.29
C GLY A 62 -1.43 -14.73 -14.56
N VAL A 63 -1.01 -13.61 -14.00
CA VAL A 63 -1.87 -12.65 -13.28
C VAL A 63 -1.67 -11.24 -13.81
N SER A 64 -2.54 -10.31 -13.40
CA SER A 64 -2.41 -8.90 -13.78
C SER A 64 -2.75 -7.98 -12.61
N GLY A 65 -2.24 -6.73 -12.70
CA GLY A 65 -2.53 -5.67 -11.75
C GLY A 65 -2.15 -6.04 -10.32
N TRP A 66 -3.04 -5.72 -9.39
CA TRP A 66 -2.80 -5.97 -7.96
C TRP A 66 -2.64 -7.45 -7.59
N TRP A 67 -3.01 -8.37 -8.47
CA TRP A 67 -2.82 -9.80 -8.23
C TRP A 67 -1.36 -10.24 -8.28
N TYR A 68 -0.43 -9.34 -8.62
CA TYR A 68 0.99 -9.54 -8.40
C TYR A 68 1.40 -9.39 -6.93
N LYS A 69 0.59 -8.78 -6.06
CA LYS A 69 0.98 -8.54 -4.65
C LYS A 69 1.33 -9.80 -3.86
N PRO A 70 0.65 -10.94 -4.03
CA PRO A 70 1.07 -12.17 -3.35
C PRO A 70 2.52 -12.56 -3.62
N MET A 71 3.11 -12.14 -4.74
CA MET A 71 4.52 -12.38 -5.07
C MET A 71 5.49 -11.80 -4.05
N PHE A 72 5.13 -10.72 -3.36
CA PHE A 72 5.99 -10.12 -2.33
C PHE A 72 6.15 -11.03 -1.10
N PHE A 73 5.33 -12.05 -0.99
CA PHE A 73 5.40 -13.08 0.06
C PHE A 73 6.21 -14.30 -0.35
N ASP A 74 6.67 -14.37 -1.60
CA ASP A 74 7.41 -15.54 -2.12
C ASP A 74 8.61 -15.86 -1.22
N LYS A 75 8.75 -17.14 -0.86
CA LYS A 75 9.92 -17.63 -0.11
C LYS A 75 11.23 -17.39 -0.84
N ASN A 76 11.19 -17.28 -2.16
CA ASN A 76 12.34 -17.02 -3.03
C ASN A 76 12.39 -15.56 -3.50
N PHE A 77 11.78 -14.64 -2.74
CA PHE A 77 11.78 -13.23 -3.10
C PHE A 77 13.22 -12.72 -3.27
N PRO A 78 13.51 -11.90 -4.32
CA PRO A 78 14.90 -11.56 -4.68
C PRO A 78 15.60 -10.60 -3.74
N LEU A 79 14.92 -10.04 -2.73
CA LEU A 79 15.50 -9.13 -1.76
C LEU A 79 15.41 -9.76 -0.37
N ASP A 80 16.49 -9.71 0.40
CA ASP A 80 16.56 -10.25 1.75
C ASP A 80 16.59 -9.11 2.77
N GLY A 81 15.54 -8.99 3.55
CA GLY A 81 15.42 -7.94 4.57
C GLY A 81 13.98 -7.67 4.96
N THR A 82 13.75 -6.49 5.53
CA THR A 82 12.40 -6.01 5.86
C THR A 82 11.81 -5.29 4.64
N LEU A 83 10.67 -5.75 4.19
CA LEU A 83 9.96 -5.19 3.05
C LEU A 83 8.81 -4.31 3.56
N LEU A 84 8.79 -3.05 3.14
CA LEU A 84 7.65 -2.17 3.29
C LEU A 84 7.02 -1.96 1.91
N TYR A 85 5.93 -2.68 1.64
CA TYR A 85 5.20 -2.54 0.39
C TYR A 85 4.31 -1.30 0.45
N MET A 86 4.30 -0.54 -0.63
CA MET A 86 3.45 0.64 -0.80
C MET A 86 2.80 0.65 -2.18
N ASP A 87 1.48 0.81 -2.22
CA ASP A 87 0.76 1.14 -3.44
C ASP A 87 1.20 2.50 -3.98
N LEU A 88 0.97 2.73 -5.28
CA LEU A 88 1.37 3.97 -5.95
C LEU A 88 0.43 5.16 -5.65
N ASP A 89 -0.81 4.89 -5.27
CA ASP A 89 -1.86 5.90 -5.06
C ASP A 89 -1.91 6.40 -3.63
N ILE A 90 -0.75 6.71 -3.07
CA ILE A 90 -0.62 7.24 -1.70
C ILE A 90 0.09 8.59 -1.71
N VAL A 91 -0.18 9.39 -0.68
CA VAL A 91 0.51 10.65 -0.43
C VAL A 91 1.12 10.59 0.96
N ILE A 92 2.45 10.74 1.05
CA ILE A 92 3.19 10.76 2.31
C ILE A 92 3.38 12.21 2.72
N ASN A 93 2.87 12.57 3.90
CA ASN A 93 2.87 13.96 4.37
C ASN A 93 3.73 14.21 5.60
N ALA A 94 4.28 13.16 6.20
CA ALA A 94 5.13 13.26 7.40
C ALA A 94 6.06 12.05 7.48
N ASN A 95 7.00 12.06 8.44
CA ASN A 95 7.97 10.97 8.62
C ASN A 95 7.27 9.62 8.80
N ILE A 96 7.76 8.61 8.11
CA ILE A 96 7.22 7.24 8.12
C ILE A 96 8.17 6.19 8.70
N ASP A 97 9.23 6.60 9.40
CA ASP A 97 10.15 5.65 10.04
C ASP A 97 9.42 4.66 10.94
N LYS A 98 8.36 5.11 11.61
CA LYS A 98 7.55 4.28 12.50
C LYS A 98 6.91 3.08 11.82
N LEU A 99 6.71 3.10 10.51
CA LEU A 99 6.19 1.94 9.78
C LEU A 99 7.21 0.79 9.79
N PHE A 100 8.50 1.11 9.81
CA PHE A 100 9.55 0.10 9.94
C PHE A 100 9.78 -0.34 11.39
N THR A 101 9.63 0.55 12.35
CA THR A 101 10.04 0.31 13.75
C THR A 101 8.93 -0.22 14.63
N TYR A 102 7.66 -0.06 14.26
CA TYR A 102 6.53 -0.54 15.03
C TYR A 102 6.48 -2.06 15.03
N GLN A 103 6.56 -2.68 16.19
CA GLN A 103 6.53 -4.14 16.37
C GLN A 103 7.31 -4.89 15.27
N PRO A 104 8.64 -4.76 15.24
CA PRO A 104 9.45 -5.17 14.08
C PRO A 104 9.42 -6.67 13.76
N ASP A 105 9.03 -7.50 14.76
CA ASP A 105 8.93 -8.95 14.57
C ASP A 105 7.59 -9.41 14.02
N LYS A 106 6.67 -8.48 13.78
CA LYS A 106 5.32 -8.79 13.31
C LYS A 106 5.13 -8.36 11.85
N PHE A 107 4.31 -9.12 11.15
CA PHE A 107 3.68 -8.61 9.93
C PHE A 107 2.76 -7.46 10.31
N CYS A 108 2.91 -6.32 9.66
CA CYS A 108 2.06 -5.15 9.91
C CYS A 108 1.29 -4.79 8.65
N ILE A 109 0.03 -4.42 8.81
CA ILE A 109 -0.85 -4.07 7.70
C ILE A 109 -1.88 -3.04 8.17
N ILE A 110 -2.55 -2.39 7.24
CA ILE A 110 -3.61 -1.43 7.52
C ILE A 110 -4.88 -2.17 7.90
N ARG A 111 -5.57 -1.72 8.96
CA ARG A 111 -6.94 -2.13 9.22
C ARG A 111 -7.83 -1.47 8.16
N ASP A 112 -8.60 -2.25 7.42
CA ASP A 112 -9.33 -1.79 6.26
C ASP A 112 -10.24 -0.60 6.56
N PHE A 113 -10.36 0.29 5.61
CA PHE A 113 -11.01 1.58 5.73
C PHE A 113 -12.53 1.51 5.94
N ASN A 114 -13.16 0.37 5.75
CA ASN A 114 -14.54 0.14 6.21
C ASN A 114 -14.68 0.31 7.73
N ARG A 115 -13.59 0.36 8.47
CA ARG A 115 -13.55 0.77 9.88
C ARG A 115 -14.19 2.14 10.12
N SER A 116 -14.20 3.01 9.11
CA SER A 116 -14.84 4.33 9.18
C SER A 116 -16.37 4.26 9.26
N LEU A 117 -16.95 3.17 8.75
CA LEU A 117 -18.38 2.90 8.76
C LEU A 117 -18.80 1.94 9.86
N ARG A 118 -17.88 1.01 10.22
CA ARG A 118 -18.11 -0.03 11.21
C ARG A 118 -16.91 -0.13 12.15
N SER A 119 -17.07 0.27 13.40
CA SER A 119 -15.99 0.27 14.38
C SER A 119 -15.45 -1.14 14.70
N ASP A 120 -16.26 -2.18 14.48
CA ASP A 120 -15.90 -3.58 14.70
C ASP A 120 -15.24 -4.23 13.47
N TRP A 121 -14.97 -3.47 12.41
CA TRP A 121 -14.37 -3.97 11.19
C TRP A 121 -12.90 -4.28 11.39
N ASN A 122 -12.50 -5.55 11.23
CA ASN A 122 -11.15 -6.04 11.51
C ASN A 122 -10.54 -6.78 10.30
N ARG A 123 -10.85 -6.34 9.08
CA ARG A 123 -10.25 -6.87 7.86
C ARG A 123 -8.99 -6.09 7.50
N MET A 124 -8.22 -6.64 6.60
CA MET A 124 -6.95 -6.05 6.14
C MET A 124 -7.13 -5.23 4.87
N ASN A 125 -6.41 -4.11 4.78
CA ASN A 125 -6.22 -3.37 3.53
C ASN A 125 -4.76 -3.50 3.11
N SER A 126 -4.50 -3.92 1.88
CA SER A 126 -3.18 -4.23 1.37
C SER A 126 -2.48 -3.08 0.65
N SER A 127 -2.97 -1.85 0.80
CA SER A 127 -2.31 -0.68 0.20
C SER A 127 -0.89 -0.48 0.72
N ILE A 128 -0.67 -0.79 1.99
CA ILE A 128 0.66 -0.77 2.64
C ILE A 128 0.72 -1.93 3.62
N PHE A 129 1.82 -2.67 3.57
CA PHE A 129 2.11 -3.72 4.55
C PHE A 129 3.62 -3.92 4.70
N ARG A 130 4.02 -4.50 5.81
CA ARG A 130 5.43 -4.78 6.12
C ARG A 130 5.60 -6.22 6.54
N LEU A 131 6.60 -6.88 5.96
CA LEU A 131 6.98 -8.24 6.32
C LEU A 131 8.49 -8.43 6.26
N LYS A 132 9.00 -9.42 6.97
CA LYS A 132 10.34 -9.94 6.72
C LYS A 132 10.28 -10.81 5.48
N SER A 133 11.16 -10.56 4.51
CA SER A 133 11.19 -11.32 3.26
C SER A 133 11.30 -12.81 3.53
N SER A 134 10.62 -13.60 2.74
CA SER A 134 10.63 -15.07 2.76
C SER A 134 9.99 -15.71 4.01
N SER A 135 9.46 -14.94 4.95
CA SER A 135 8.93 -15.46 6.22
C SER A 135 7.51 -16.02 6.12
N MET A 136 6.78 -15.68 5.07
CA MET A 136 5.36 -16.02 4.92
C MET A 136 5.08 -16.60 3.53
N GLY A 137 5.93 -17.52 3.10
CA GLY A 137 5.88 -18.11 1.75
C GLY A 137 4.56 -18.79 1.42
N TYR A 138 3.83 -19.26 2.43
CA TYR A 138 2.53 -19.92 2.22
C TYR A 138 1.50 -19.03 1.54
N VAL A 139 1.59 -17.70 1.72
CA VAL A 139 0.67 -16.76 1.06
C VAL A 139 0.79 -16.84 -0.45
N PHE A 140 2.01 -16.90 -0.96
CA PHE A 140 2.27 -17.02 -2.40
C PHE A 140 2.12 -18.45 -2.91
N ASP A 141 2.66 -19.44 -2.19
CA ASP A 141 2.58 -20.84 -2.61
C ASP A 141 1.12 -21.29 -2.74
N ASN A 142 0.29 -21.00 -1.74
CA ASN A 142 -1.14 -21.35 -1.77
C ASN A 142 -1.89 -20.57 -2.86
N PHE A 143 -1.50 -19.32 -3.11
CA PHE A 143 -2.09 -18.53 -4.18
C PHE A 143 -1.82 -19.17 -5.55
N MET A 144 -0.57 -19.52 -5.82
CA MET A 144 -0.14 -20.05 -7.11
C MET A 144 -0.64 -21.47 -7.38
N GLU A 145 -0.94 -22.24 -6.35
CA GLU A 145 -1.50 -23.60 -6.48
C GLU A 145 -2.78 -23.63 -7.31
N SER A 146 -3.61 -22.58 -7.21
CA SER A 146 -4.86 -22.44 -7.94
C SER A 146 -5.16 -20.96 -8.21
N HIS A 147 -4.21 -20.22 -8.77
CA HIS A 147 -4.31 -18.77 -8.90
C HIS A 147 -5.53 -18.31 -9.72
N GLU A 148 -5.89 -19.02 -10.79
CA GLU A 148 -7.06 -18.67 -11.59
C GLU A 148 -8.37 -18.80 -10.79
N MET A 149 -8.50 -19.84 -9.97
CA MET A 149 -9.64 -20.02 -9.09
C MET A 149 -9.66 -18.96 -7.99
N ASN A 150 -8.51 -18.68 -7.38
CA ASN A 150 -8.39 -17.71 -6.31
C ASN A 150 -8.78 -16.30 -6.77
N ILE A 151 -8.36 -15.90 -7.97
CA ILE A 151 -8.75 -14.62 -8.57
C ILE A 151 -10.27 -14.51 -8.77
N ARG A 152 -10.95 -15.61 -9.08
CA ARG A 152 -12.42 -15.63 -9.22
C ARG A 152 -13.15 -15.62 -7.87
N ARG A 153 -12.59 -16.27 -6.84
CA ARG A 153 -13.21 -16.41 -5.52
C ARG A 153 -13.06 -15.18 -4.66
N PHE A 154 -11.94 -14.47 -4.76
CA PHE A 154 -11.63 -13.34 -3.91
C PHE A 154 -11.82 -12.04 -4.68
N HIS A 155 -12.40 -11.05 -4.02
CA HIS A 155 -12.63 -9.74 -4.63
C HIS A 155 -11.32 -9.04 -4.99
N GLY A 156 -10.27 -9.20 -4.18
CA GLY A 156 -8.96 -8.62 -4.42
C GLY A 156 -7.89 -9.32 -3.60
N ASP A 157 -6.65 -8.93 -3.83
CA ASP A 157 -5.49 -9.50 -3.16
C ASP A 157 -5.54 -9.32 -1.64
N GLN A 158 -6.11 -8.22 -1.15
CA GLN A 158 -6.22 -7.99 0.31
C GLN A 158 -7.12 -9.02 0.99
N ASP A 159 -8.16 -9.49 0.33
CA ASP A 159 -9.02 -10.54 0.86
C ASP A 159 -8.28 -11.89 0.88
N TRP A 160 -7.47 -12.15 -0.13
CA TRP A 160 -6.59 -13.32 -0.16
C TRP A 160 -5.58 -13.27 1.00
N ILE A 161 -4.89 -12.15 1.19
CA ILE A 161 -3.93 -11.99 2.27
C ILE A 161 -4.60 -12.19 3.63
N TYR A 162 -5.79 -11.62 3.83
CA TYR A 162 -6.54 -11.81 5.06
C TYR A 162 -6.92 -13.27 5.30
N ASP A 163 -7.35 -13.97 4.25
CA ASP A 163 -7.70 -15.39 4.33
C ASP A 163 -6.52 -16.24 4.79
N GLN A 164 -5.32 -15.95 4.29
CA GLN A 164 -4.11 -16.71 4.60
C GLN A 164 -3.46 -16.31 5.93
N VAL A 165 -3.31 -15.03 6.16
CA VAL A 165 -2.58 -14.50 7.31
C VAL A 165 -3.47 -14.34 8.54
N GLY A 166 -4.72 -13.95 8.34
CA GLY A 166 -5.65 -13.62 9.42
C GLY A 166 -5.78 -14.66 10.52
N PRO A 167 -5.85 -15.98 10.23
CA PRO A 167 -5.92 -17.01 11.27
C PRO A 167 -4.68 -17.08 12.18
N ASN A 168 -3.53 -16.57 11.75
CA ASN A 168 -2.26 -16.62 12.47
C ASN A 168 -2.08 -15.41 13.39
N ARG A 169 -3.02 -15.21 14.31
CA ARG A 169 -3.16 -13.99 15.12
C ARG A 169 -1.90 -13.55 15.87
N GLN A 170 -0.98 -14.46 16.17
CA GLN A 170 0.25 -14.15 16.89
C GLN A 170 1.34 -13.55 16.00
N GLU A 171 1.20 -13.65 14.68
CA GLU A 171 2.22 -13.26 13.71
C GLU A 171 2.02 -11.86 13.15
N TRP A 172 0.86 -11.24 13.37
CA TRP A 172 0.54 -9.97 12.73
C TRP A 172 -0.21 -9.00 13.63
N VAL A 173 -0.09 -7.72 13.30
CA VAL A 173 -0.82 -6.62 13.95
C VAL A 173 -1.23 -5.60 12.90
N PHE A 174 -2.26 -4.82 13.24
CA PHE A 174 -2.53 -3.59 12.50
C PHE A 174 -1.64 -2.45 13.03
N TRP A 175 -1.17 -1.59 12.13
CA TRP A 175 -0.66 -0.29 12.58
C TRP A 175 -1.78 0.50 13.26
N PRO A 176 -1.46 1.45 14.16
CA PRO A 176 -2.46 2.37 14.68
C PRO A 176 -3.25 3.06 13.56
N ASP A 177 -4.56 3.10 13.69
CA ASP A 177 -5.47 3.56 12.64
C ASP A 177 -5.14 4.98 12.14
N GLU A 178 -4.78 5.89 13.05
CA GLU A 178 -4.54 7.28 12.72
C GLU A 178 -3.28 7.55 11.88
N TRP A 179 -2.38 6.58 11.74
CA TRP A 179 -1.16 6.79 10.96
C TRP A 179 -1.41 6.81 9.45
N ILE A 180 -2.36 6.01 9.00
CA ILE A 180 -2.67 5.84 7.57
C ILE A 180 -4.18 5.94 7.41
N LEU A 181 -4.63 7.00 6.75
CA LEU A 181 -6.05 7.27 6.55
C LEU A 181 -6.46 7.15 5.08
N SER A 182 -7.71 6.78 4.86
CA SER A 182 -8.34 6.92 3.55
C SER A 182 -8.65 8.38 3.29
N TYR A 183 -8.14 8.92 2.19
CA TYR A 183 -8.45 10.30 1.80
C TYR A 183 -9.96 10.53 1.73
N LYS A 184 -10.65 9.75 0.91
CA LYS A 184 -12.08 9.99 0.66
C LYS A 184 -13.00 9.55 1.78
N TRP A 185 -12.60 8.55 2.60
CA TRP A 185 -13.49 7.99 3.61
C TRP A 185 -13.23 8.51 5.03
N GLU A 186 -12.01 8.94 5.32
CA GLU A 186 -11.63 9.31 6.69
C GLU A 186 -11.17 10.75 6.84
N MET A 187 -10.67 11.35 5.77
CA MET A 187 -10.18 12.72 5.81
C MET A 187 -11.25 13.74 5.39
N ARG A 188 -12.34 13.29 4.80
CA ARG A 188 -13.48 14.13 4.42
C ARG A 188 -14.56 14.07 5.48
N ASP A 189 -15.52 15.02 5.41
CA ASP A 189 -16.66 15.05 6.33
C ASP A 189 -17.51 13.79 6.18
N ARG A 190 -17.98 13.25 7.30
CA ARG A 190 -18.80 12.04 7.34
C ARG A 190 -20.07 12.10 6.50
N ASN A 191 -20.63 13.31 6.32
CA ASN A 191 -21.79 13.53 5.45
C ASN A 191 -21.43 13.30 3.97
N ASP A 192 -20.17 13.53 3.59
CA ASP A 192 -19.69 13.26 2.25
C ASP A 192 -19.57 11.74 1.99
N LEU A 193 -19.27 10.94 3.03
CA LEU A 193 -19.22 9.49 2.92
C LEU A 193 -20.54 8.87 2.51
N VAL A 194 -21.65 9.32 3.11
CA VAL A 194 -22.99 8.82 2.77
C VAL A 194 -23.33 9.16 1.32
N LYS A 195 -23.01 10.35 0.87
CA LYS A 195 -23.18 10.76 -0.52
C LYS A 195 -22.32 9.95 -1.47
N LEU A 196 -21.09 9.63 -1.07
CA LEU A 196 -20.14 8.86 -1.90
C LEU A 196 -20.62 7.42 -2.11
N HIS A 197 -21.23 6.79 -1.11
CA HIS A 197 -21.78 5.44 -1.25
C HIS A 197 -23.03 5.40 -2.12
N ASN A 198 -23.85 6.43 -2.06
CA ASN A 198 -25.10 6.52 -2.82
C ASN A 198 -24.92 7.16 -4.20
N GLN A 199 -23.85 7.95 -4.40
CA GLN A 199 -23.54 8.65 -5.64
C GLN A 199 -22.05 8.51 -5.93
N PRO A 200 -21.63 7.43 -6.57
CA PRO A 200 -20.21 7.04 -6.64
C PRO A 200 -19.27 8.03 -7.36
N ARG A 201 -19.70 9.21 -7.76
CA ARG A 201 -18.86 10.11 -8.58
C ARG A 201 -18.82 11.57 -8.17
N ASN A 202 -19.47 11.98 -7.07
CA ASN A 202 -19.45 13.37 -6.62
C ASN A 202 -18.41 13.64 -5.52
N PHE A 203 -17.19 13.15 -5.74
CA PHE A 203 -16.05 13.50 -4.89
C PHE A 203 -15.62 14.97 -5.02
N ARG A 204 -16.27 15.71 -5.89
CA ARG A 204 -15.85 17.06 -6.28
C ARG A 204 -16.43 18.17 -5.39
N GLU A 205 -17.43 17.88 -4.61
CA GLU A 205 -17.90 18.83 -3.60
C GLU A 205 -16.99 18.79 -2.39
N LYS A 206 -16.07 19.71 -2.35
CA LYS A 206 -14.95 19.72 -1.41
C LYS A 206 -15.27 20.45 -0.14
N LYS A 207 -15.15 19.74 0.98
CA LYS A 207 -14.65 20.37 2.18
C LYS A 207 -13.19 19.96 2.31
N ASP A 208 -12.29 20.90 2.56
CA ASP A 208 -10.87 20.63 2.71
C ASP A 208 -10.65 19.54 3.75
N PRO A 209 -10.14 18.36 3.35
CA PRO A 209 -9.82 17.33 4.31
C PRO A 209 -8.71 17.82 5.21
N LYS A 210 -8.88 17.62 6.50
CA LYS A 210 -7.86 18.02 7.47
C LYS A 210 -6.87 16.90 7.68
N LEU A 211 -5.59 17.23 7.59
CA LEU A 211 -4.53 16.38 8.08
C LEU A 211 -4.63 16.28 9.61
N LEU A 212 -4.73 15.06 10.14
CA LEU A 212 -4.67 14.83 11.56
C LEU A 212 -3.22 14.80 12.03
N PRO A 213 -2.93 15.24 13.28
CA PRO A 213 -1.53 15.39 13.75
C PRO A 213 -0.69 14.12 13.68
N LYS A 214 -1.29 12.96 13.81
CA LYS A 214 -0.58 11.67 13.81
C LYS A 214 -0.57 10.98 12.45
N THR A 215 -1.25 11.55 11.46
CA THR A 215 -1.34 10.96 10.12
C THR A 215 -0.09 11.24 9.33
N CYS A 216 0.53 10.20 8.78
CA CYS A 216 1.70 10.34 7.92
C CYS A 216 1.42 9.97 6.46
N ILE A 217 0.35 9.23 6.18
CA ILE A 217 0.00 8.80 4.83
C ILE A 217 -1.51 8.92 4.61
N ALA A 218 -1.88 9.42 3.43
CA ALA A 218 -3.24 9.34 2.91
C ALA A 218 -3.28 8.35 1.74
N VAL A 219 -4.18 7.39 1.78
CA VAL A 219 -4.40 6.42 0.71
C VAL A 219 -5.53 6.90 -0.19
N PHE A 220 -5.25 7.00 -1.49
CA PHE A 220 -6.18 7.45 -2.52
C PHE A 220 -6.73 6.27 -3.31
N HIS A 221 -7.51 5.41 -2.67
CA HIS A 221 -8.12 4.28 -3.36
C HIS A 221 -9.34 4.74 -4.19
N GLY A 222 -9.33 4.41 -5.47
CA GLY A 222 -10.34 4.89 -6.41
C GLY A 222 -10.16 6.36 -6.76
N GLU A 223 -11.25 7.07 -7.03
CA GLU A 223 -11.22 8.49 -7.38
C GLU A 223 -11.53 9.39 -6.17
N PRO A 224 -10.89 10.58 -6.08
CA PRO A 224 -9.90 11.11 -6.99
C PRO A 224 -8.55 10.41 -6.80
N HIS A 225 -7.76 10.34 -7.86
CA HIS A 225 -6.34 10.00 -7.76
C HIS A 225 -5.53 11.23 -7.32
N PRO A 226 -4.32 11.08 -6.77
CA PRO A 226 -3.50 12.23 -6.35
C PRO A 226 -3.31 13.28 -7.43
N HIS A 227 -3.11 12.90 -8.70
CA HIS A 227 -2.93 13.85 -9.79
C HIS A 227 -4.18 14.67 -10.12
N GLN A 228 -5.36 14.21 -9.70
CA GLN A 228 -6.64 14.88 -9.91
C GLN A 228 -7.05 15.74 -8.71
N CYS A 229 -6.41 15.53 -7.56
CA CYS A 229 -6.77 16.22 -6.33
C CYS A 229 -6.24 17.65 -6.33
N GLU A 230 -7.12 18.61 -6.00
CA GLU A 230 -6.77 20.02 -5.98
C GLU A 230 -6.49 20.56 -4.58
N ASP A 231 -6.53 19.72 -3.55
CA ASP A 231 -6.20 20.13 -2.19
C ASP A 231 -4.74 20.57 -2.11
N ASN A 232 -4.49 21.72 -1.51
CA ASN A 232 -3.15 22.32 -1.47
C ASN A 232 -2.14 21.39 -0.80
N TRP A 233 -2.48 20.75 0.30
CA TRP A 233 -1.56 19.87 0.99
C TRP A 233 -1.20 18.62 0.15
N VAL A 234 -2.11 18.16 -0.72
CA VAL A 234 -1.82 17.06 -1.65
C VAL A 234 -0.81 17.54 -2.69
N LYS A 235 -1.04 18.70 -3.30
CA LYS A 235 -0.10 19.27 -4.28
C LYS A 235 1.28 19.53 -3.68
N GLU A 236 1.33 19.95 -2.41
CA GLU A 236 2.58 20.24 -1.71
C GLU A 236 3.37 18.97 -1.36
N ASN A 237 2.70 17.84 -1.18
CA ASN A 237 3.33 16.60 -0.73
C ASN A 237 3.49 15.57 -1.83
N TRP A 238 2.58 15.52 -2.80
CA TRP A 238 2.66 14.60 -3.92
C TRP A 238 3.57 15.14 -5.03
N LYS A 239 4.85 15.02 -4.82
CA LYS A 239 5.89 15.53 -5.74
C LYS A 239 7.21 14.78 -5.55
#